data_0a78209328a98f51c2e5f12bb9b94e37
#
_entry.id   0a78209328a98f51c2e5f12bb9b94e37
#
_cell.length_a   1.000
_cell.length_b   1.000
_cell.length_c   1.000
_cell.angle_alpha   90.00
_cell.angle_beta   90.00
_cell.angle_gamma   90.00
#
_symmetry.space_group_name_H-M   'P 1'
#
loop_
_entity.id
_entity.type
_entity.pdbx_description
1 polymer ?
#
loop_
_entity_poly.entity_id
_entity_poly.type
_entity_poly.pdbx_seq_one_letter_code
_entity_poly.pdbx_strand_id
1 'polypeptide(L)'
;MRTRYCCLFIICAVMLLGEPKNSGQMRSNEDDEKGKSMTTTLSERTWVLFVASADERLLQQITQQQHGRINKYSICDINNVIGKAPAGLAQGWGVVRIESDARLELPEEFQSTPKGRIIIFRGVTQNLHYTSDIQRQELNKRSRAEFEPSNETTAVLIPIGKSLTWWQLAQDQREAHFQTSCKYKGHTTIGLSYVDRVFRKLYHSRYIGASAPYDFLTYFEFNNHKRDDFKMLLNELRDTSRNPEWSYIELEYEIWMKKIE
;
A
#
# COMPACT_ATOMS: atom_id res chain seq x y z
N MET A 1 -29.23 -22.83 -32.46
CA MET A 1 -28.88 -21.41 -32.18
C MET A 1 -27.39 -21.32 -32.03
N ARG A 2 -26.70 -20.65 -32.96
CA ARG A 2 -25.23 -20.57 -33.02
C ARG A 2 -24.77 -19.33 -32.28
N THR A 3 -24.04 -19.50 -31.19
CA THR A 3 -23.42 -18.41 -30.46
C THR A 3 -22.10 -18.02 -31.15
N ARG A 4 -22.02 -16.80 -31.66
CA ARG A 4 -20.84 -16.26 -32.34
C ARG A 4 -19.83 -15.78 -31.31
N TYR A 5 -18.66 -16.37 -31.34
CA TYR A 5 -17.48 -15.86 -30.65
C TYR A 5 -16.93 -14.65 -31.42
N CYS A 6 -16.88 -13.51 -30.79
CA CYS A 6 -16.22 -12.31 -31.32
C CYS A 6 -14.81 -12.19 -30.68
N CYS A 7 -13.84 -12.89 -31.29
CA CYS A 7 -12.43 -12.64 -30.99
C CYS A 7 -11.92 -11.56 -31.95
N LEU A 8 -11.76 -10.36 -31.47
CA LEU A 8 -11.07 -9.31 -32.21
C LEU A 8 -9.58 -9.39 -31.89
N PHE A 9 -8.80 -9.98 -32.80
CA PHE A 9 -7.35 -9.92 -32.80
C PHE A 9 -6.91 -8.52 -33.25
N ILE A 10 -6.31 -7.73 -32.35
CA ILE A 10 -5.56 -6.54 -32.74
C ILE A 10 -4.12 -6.98 -32.98
N ILE A 11 -3.77 -7.11 -34.24
CA ILE A 11 -2.40 -7.32 -34.71
C ILE A 11 -1.73 -5.94 -34.72
N CYS A 12 -0.77 -5.72 -33.81
CA CYS A 12 0.16 -4.60 -33.95
C CYS A 12 1.31 -5.01 -34.84
N ALA A 13 1.31 -4.45 -36.05
CA ALA A 13 2.41 -4.58 -36.99
C ALA A 13 3.63 -3.80 -36.51
N VAL A 14 4.74 -4.50 -36.33
CA VAL A 14 6.07 -3.91 -36.14
C VAL A 14 6.63 -3.57 -37.50
N MET A 15 6.78 -2.29 -37.82
CA MET A 15 7.59 -1.84 -38.94
C MET A 15 9.03 -1.66 -38.52
N LEU A 16 9.88 -2.51 -39.09
CA LEU A 16 11.34 -2.37 -39.15
C LEU A 16 11.69 -1.35 -40.26
N LEU A 17 12.37 -0.28 -39.90
CA LEU A 17 13.21 0.52 -40.82
C LEU A 17 14.40 1.03 -40.01
N GLY A 18 15.58 0.48 -40.18
CA GLY A 18 16.53 0.99 -41.18
C GLY A 18 17.56 1.89 -40.50
N GLU A 19 18.73 1.37 -40.16
CA GLU A 19 19.91 2.17 -39.78
C GLU A 19 20.37 3.03 -40.94
N PRO A 20 21.05 4.15 -40.65
CA PRO A 20 22.26 4.44 -41.36
C PRO A 20 23.49 4.65 -40.46
N LYS A 21 24.57 4.02 -40.84
CA LYS A 21 25.95 4.32 -40.46
C LYS A 21 26.27 5.77 -40.86
N ASN A 22 26.94 6.55 -40.02
CA ASN A 22 28.19 7.13 -40.42
C ASN A 22 29.00 7.74 -39.25
N SER A 23 30.28 7.53 -39.37
CA SER A 23 31.45 8.00 -38.68
C SER A 23 31.59 9.53 -38.60
N GLY A 24 32.17 10.03 -37.52
CA GLY A 24 32.68 11.41 -37.44
C GLY A 24 33.29 11.70 -36.07
N GLN A 25 34.56 11.86 -36.05
CA GLN A 25 35.52 12.03 -35.00
C GLN A 25 35.45 13.39 -34.24
N MET A 26 35.80 13.34 -32.97
CA MET A 26 36.49 14.35 -32.14
C MET A 26 35.95 15.77 -31.96
N ARG A 27 35.64 16.12 -30.74
CA ARG A 27 36.46 17.04 -29.90
C ARG A 27 35.87 17.19 -28.49
N SER A 28 36.77 17.14 -27.54
CA SER A 28 36.67 17.44 -26.11
C SER A 28 36.07 18.84 -25.85
N ASN A 29 35.16 18.91 -24.87
CA ASN A 29 35.16 19.99 -23.89
C ASN A 29 34.60 19.44 -22.58
N GLU A 30 35.43 19.43 -21.57
CA GLU A 30 35.10 19.33 -20.17
C GLU A 30 34.25 20.55 -19.81
N ASP A 31 33.09 20.33 -19.27
CA ASP A 31 32.46 21.23 -18.32
C ASP A 31 31.58 20.42 -17.37
N ASP A 32 31.97 20.49 -16.12
CA ASP A 32 31.33 19.94 -14.94
C ASP A 32 29.89 20.42 -14.81
N GLU A 33 28.92 19.54 -15.03
CA GLU A 33 27.65 19.62 -14.34
C GLU A 33 27.36 18.29 -13.64
N LYS A 34 27.57 18.31 -12.33
CA LYS A 34 27.10 17.30 -11.38
C LYS A 34 25.57 17.19 -11.45
N GLY A 35 25.08 16.56 -12.49
CA GLY A 35 23.73 15.99 -12.49
C GLY A 35 23.67 14.87 -11.45
N LYS A 36 23.18 15.15 -10.26
CA LYS A 36 22.74 14.13 -9.32
C LYS A 36 21.69 13.28 -10.03
N SER A 37 22.13 12.20 -10.66
CA SER A 37 21.28 11.07 -10.97
C SER A 37 20.70 10.56 -9.65
N MET A 38 19.48 10.97 -9.35
CA MET A 38 18.66 10.25 -8.39
C MET A 38 18.34 8.88 -9.01
N THR A 39 19.30 7.98 -8.96
CA THR A 39 19.00 6.56 -9.00
C THR A 39 18.10 6.28 -7.80
N THR A 40 16.79 6.24 -8.05
CA THR A 40 15.83 5.70 -7.10
C THR A 40 16.18 4.22 -6.96
N THR A 41 17.06 3.92 -6.02
CA THR A 41 17.35 2.55 -5.59
C THR A 41 16.01 1.91 -5.26
N LEU A 42 15.72 0.81 -5.94
CA LEU A 42 14.60 -0.10 -5.67
C LEU A 42 14.42 -0.22 -4.17
N SER A 43 13.25 0.10 -3.68
CA SER A 43 12.93 0.32 -2.29
C SER A 43 13.52 -0.75 -1.40
N GLU A 44 14.49 -0.37 -0.59
CA GLU A 44 14.91 -1.13 0.57
C GLU A 44 13.68 -1.54 1.35
N ARG A 45 13.69 -2.76 1.88
CA ARG A 45 12.56 -3.27 2.68
C ARG A 45 12.32 -2.31 3.83
N THR A 46 11.11 -1.80 3.94
CA THR A 46 10.71 -0.96 5.06
C THR A 46 9.80 -1.77 5.96
N TRP A 47 10.23 -1.97 7.19
CA TRP A 47 9.42 -2.56 8.25
C TRP A 47 8.53 -1.48 8.86
N VAL A 48 7.33 -1.87 9.26
CA VAL A 48 6.39 -0.99 9.95
C VAL A 48 5.84 -1.63 11.21
N LEU A 49 5.71 -0.80 12.22
CA LEU A 49 5.01 -1.09 13.45
C LEU A 49 4.00 0.03 13.70
N PHE A 50 2.70 -0.31 13.76
CA PHE A 50 1.67 0.57 14.28
C PHE A 50 1.31 0.10 15.67
N VAL A 51 1.38 0.99 16.64
CA VAL A 51 1.00 0.72 18.04
C VAL A 51 -0.12 1.67 18.41
N ALA A 52 -1.28 1.11 18.74
CA ALA A 52 -2.44 1.87 19.19
C ALA A 52 -2.64 1.66 20.71
N SER A 53 -2.92 2.73 21.45
CA SER A 53 -3.22 2.70 22.88
C SER A 53 -4.04 3.91 23.31
N ALA A 54 -4.84 3.74 24.39
CA ALA A 54 -5.42 4.85 25.13
C ALA A 54 -4.40 5.52 26.06
N ASP A 55 -3.29 4.85 26.37
CA ASP A 55 -2.26 5.32 27.28
C ASP A 55 -1.16 6.05 26.51
N GLU A 56 -1.21 7.36 26.53
CA GLU A 56 -0.27 8.23 25.83
C GLU A 56 1.18 8.10 26.36
N ARG A 57 1.33 7.85 27.66
CA ARG A 57 2.65 7.65 28.30
C ARG A 57 3.30 6.38 27.78
N LEU A 58 2.50 5.33 27.63
CA LEU A 58 2.95 4.06 27.06
C LEU A 58 3.43 4.23 25.62
N LEU A 59 2.67 4.96 24.79
CA LEU A 59 3.07 5.27 23.41
C LEU A 59 4.35 6.10 23.36
N GLN A 60 4.51 7.06 24.27
CA GLN A 60 5.73 7.86 24.36
C GLN A 60 6.95 7.01 24.73
N GLN A 61 6.82 6.11 25.71
CA GLN A 61 7.89 5.19 26.13
C GLN A 61 8.32 4.28 24.98
N ILE A 62 7.35 3.70 24.24
CA ILE A 62 7.62 2.88 23.06
C ILE A 62 8.37 3.70 22.00
N THR A 63 7.93 4.92 21.74
CA THR A 63 8.54 5.81 20.76
C THR A 63 10.00 6.13 21.10
N GLN A 64 10.32 6.36 22.36
CA GLN A 64 11.68 6.68 22.81
C GLN A 64 12.67 5.52 22.65
N GLN A 65 12.18 4.29 22.62
CA GLN A 65 13.01 3.08 22.50
C GLN A 65 13.14 2.57 21.05
N GLN A 66 12.47 3.20 20.11
CA GLN A 66 12.50 2.79 18.71
C GLN A 66 13.34 3.72 17.85
N HIS A 67 14.02 3.13 16.88
CA HIS A 67 14.77 3.86 15.86
C HIS A 67 14.01 3.78 14.53
N GLY A 68 13.89 4.91 13.84
CA GLY A 68 13.22 4.99 12.55
C GLY A 68 12.41 6.26 12.39
N ARG A 69 11.65 6.32 11.32
CA ARG A 69 10.72 7.42 11.08
C ARG A 69 9.45 7.20 11.88
N ILE A 70 9.12 8.16 12.72
CA ILE A 70 7.98 8.10 13.63
C ILE A 70 6.94 9.14 13.21
N ASN A 71 5.69 8.71 13.12
CA ASN A 71 4.53 9.59 12.93
C ASN A 71 3.48 9.25 13.98
N LYS A 72 2.76 10.27 14.44
CA LYS A 72 1.73 10.13 15.47
C LYS A 72 0.35 10.50 14.92
N TYR A 73 -0.64 9.80 15.39
CA TYR A 73 -2.02 9.93 14.96
C TYR A 73 -2.97 9.81 16.16
N SER A 74 -4.20 10.31 15.97
CA SER A 74 -5.33 10.05 16.85
C SER A 74 -6.43 9.36 16.05
N ILE A 75 -7.03 8.29 16.59
CA ILE A 75 -8.13 7.58 15.94
C ILE A 75 -9.39 8.42 16.00
N CYS A 76 -9.94 8.72 14.82
CA CYS A 76 -11.19 9.48 14.67
C CYS A 76 -12.41 8.57 14.54
N ASP A 77 -12.24 7.41 13.87
CA ASP A 77 -13.34 6.48 13.60
C ASP A 77 -12.81 5.08 13.27
N ILE A 78 -13.66 4.06 13.44
CA ILE A 78 -13.37 2.66 13.11
C ILE A 78 -14.59 2.08 12.41
N ASN A 79 -14.41 1.67 11.15
CA ASN A 79 -15.46 1.09 10.33
C ASN A 79 -15.20 -0.40 10.08
N ASN A 80 -16.07 -1.27 10.57
CA ASN A 80 -16.04 -2.68 10.24
C ASN A 80 -16.70 -2.90 8.86
N VAL A 81 -15.97 -3.46 7.92
CA VAL A 81 -16.43 -3.73 6.55
C VAL A 81 -16.74 -5.23 6.39
N ILE A 82 -15.74 -6.07 6.65
CA ILE A 82 -15.87 -7.53 6.68
C ILE A 82 -15.21 -8.01 7.97
N GLY A 83 -15.94 -8.70 8.82
CA GLY A 83 -15.45 -9.08 10.14
C GLY A 83 -15.43 -7.88 11.11
N LYS A 84 -14.53 -7.94 12.11
CA LYS A 84 -14.46 -6.92 13.17
C LYS A 84 -13.04 -6.51 13.46
N ALA A 85 -12.86 -5.23 13.78
CA ALA A 85 -11.63 -4.70 14.36
C ALA A 85 -11.34 -5.37 15.73
N PRO A 86 -10.07 -5.36 16.17
CA PRO A 86 -9.69 -5.91 17.47
C PRO A 86 -10.51 -5.31 18.61
N ALA A 87 -10.97 -6.17 19.54
CA ALA A 87 -11.66 -5.72 20.73
C ALA A 87 -10.78 -4.76 21.54
N GLY A 88 -11.35 -3.67 22.00
CA GLY A 88 -10.66 -2.63 22.76
C GLY A 88 -10.15 -1.47 21.91
N LEU A 89 -9.96 -1.62 20.61
CA LEU A 89 -9.61 -0.49 19.75
C LEU A 89 -10.78 0.50 19.71
N ALA A 90 -10.51 1.78 19.98
CA ALA A 90 -11.57 2.79 20.11
C ALA A 90 -11.15 4.16 19.56
N GLN A 91 -12.14 4.97 19.24
CA GLN A 91 -11.97 6.38 18.93
C GLN A 91 -11.27 7.12 20.10
N GLY A 92 -10.43 8.08 19.78
CA GLY A 92 -9.64 8.85 20.74
C GLY A 92 -8.32 8.19 21.15
N TRP A 93 -8.07 6.93 20.77
CA TRP A 93 -6.76 6.31 21.02
C TRP A 93 -5.68 6.97 20.16
N GLY A 94 -4.50 7.12 20.78
CA GLY A 94 -3.29 7.46 20.04
C GLY A 94 -2.77 6.29 19.23
N VAL A 95 -2.14 6.58 18.10
CA VAL A 95 -1.41 5.61 17.28
C VAL A 95 -0.04 6.16 16.96
N VAL A 96 0.99 5.33 17.13
CA VAL A 96 2.34 5.60 16.67
C VAL A 96 2.65 4.66 15.51
N ARG A 97 3.07 5.23 14.38
CA ARG A 97 3.62 4.49 13.24
C ARG A 97 5.12 4.66 13.21
N ILE A 98 5.84 3.56 13.26
CA ILE A 98 7.30 3.52 13.25
C ILE A 98 7.72 2.77 11.99
N GLU A 99 8.58 3.37 11.18
CA GLU A 99 9.15 2.74 9.99
C GLU A 99 10.67 2.69 10.08
N SER A 100 11.26 1.56 9.70
CA SER A 100 12.69 1.32 9.69
C SER A 100 13.08 0.37 8.55
N ASP A 101 14.32 0.45 8.08
CA ASP A 101 14.97 -0.53 7.23
C ASP A 101 15.32 -1.84 7.98
N ALA A 102 15.54 -1.73 9.30
CA ALA A 102 15.71 -2.87 10.18
C ALA A 102 14.37 -3.43 10.68
N ARG A 103 14.34 -4.73 11.00
CA ARG A 103 13.17 -5.37 11.58
C ARG A 103 12.81 -4.71 12.92
N LEU A 104 11.54 -4.32 13.04
CA LEU A 104 11.00 -3.69 14.23
C LEU A 104 10.36 -4.74 15.14
N GLU A 105 10.79 -4.74 16.40
CA GLU A 105 10.20 -5.55 17.45
C GLU A 105 9.75 -4.65 18.59
N LEU A 106 8.66 -5.02 19.23
CA LEU A 106 8.24 -4.33 20.45
C LEU A 106 9.21 -4.70 21.57
N PRO A 107 9.74 -3.74 22.36
CA PRO A 107 10.59 -4.03 23.51
C PRO A 107 9.94 -5.02 24.45
N GLU A 108 10.75 -5.90 25.07
CA GLU A 108 10.23 -7.04 25.88
C GLU A 108 9.28 -6.61 27.00
N GLU A 109 9.57 -5.49 27.64
CA GLU A 109 8.74 -4.93 28.70
C GLU A 109 7.31 -4.62 28.26
N PHE A 110 7.09 -4.35 26.96
CA PHE A 110 5.74 -4.08 26.41
C PHE A 110 5.07 -5.33 25.85
N GLN A 111 5.82 -6.42 25.63
CA GLN A 111 5.25 -7.70 25.14
C GLN A 111 4.32 -8.35 26.18
N SER A 112 4.57 -8.12 27.47
CA SER A 112 3.75 -8.59 28.59
C SER A 112 2.60 -7.64 28.95
N THR A 113 2.41 -6.54 28.22
CA THR A 113 1.31 -5.61 28.47
C THR A 113 -0.04 -6.33 28.39
N PRO A 114 -0.94 -6.14 29.36
CA PRO A 114 -2.25 -6.80 29.35
C PRO A 114 -3.00 -6.62 28.03
N LYS A 115 -3.63 -7.70 27.56
CA LYS A 115 -4.43 -7.67 26.32
C LYS A 115 -5.45 -6.54 26.38
N GLY A 116 -5.53 -5.77 25.29
CA GLY A 116 -6.46 -4.65 25.16
C GLY A 116 -5.93 -3.30 25.64
N ARG A 117 -4.74 -3.21 26.27
CA ARG A 117 -4.09 -1.92 26.56
C ARG A 117 -3.30 -1.38 25.36
N ILE A 118 -2.75 -2.29 24.56
CA ILE A 118 -2.10 -1.96 23.29
C ILE A 118 -2.61 -2.90 22.21
N ILE A 119 -2.71 -2.38 20.99
CA ILE A 119 -3.00 -3.14 19.79
C ILE A 119 -1.89 -2.85 18.79
N ILE A 120 -1.33 -3.91 18.21
CA ILE A 120 -0.14 -3.83 17.37
C ILE A 120 -0.45 -4.36 16.00
N PHE A 121 -0.07 -3.57 14.97
CA PHE A 121 -0.08 -4.01 13.58
C PHE A 121 1.35 -3.98 13.04
N ARG A 122 1.75 -5.06 12.38
CA ARG A 122 3.11 -5.23 11.85
C ARG A 122 3.08 -5.58 10.39
N GLY A 123 4.06 -5.07 9.65
CA GLY A 123 4.20 -5.38 8.25
C GLY A 123 5.58 -5.03 7.71
N VAL A 124 5.82 -5.45 6.47
CA VAL A 124 7.02 -5.13 5.72
C VAL A 124 6.66 -4.86 4.27
N THR A 125 7.25 -3.84 3.66
CA THR A 125 7.10 -3.62 2.23
C THR A 125 7.79 -4.75 1.46
N GLN A 126 7.19 -5.15 0.35
CA GLN A 126 7.76 -6.12 -0.58
C GLN A 126 7.67 -5.59 -2.00
N ASN A 127 8.41 -6.21 -2.91
CA ASN A 127 8.28 -5.91 -4.33
C ASN A 127 6.85 -6.16 -4.80
N LEU A 128 6.38 -5.30 -5.71
CA LEU A 128 5.06 -5.42 -6.31
C LEU A 128 5.06 -6.62 -7.27
N HIS A 129 4.52 -7.75 -6.83
CA HIS A 129 4.56 -9.03 -7.58
C HIS A 129 3.65 -9.04 -8.82
N TYR A 130 2.54 -8.30 -8.78
CA TYR A 130 1.52 -8.33 -9.84
C TYR A 130 1.46 -7.04 -10.65
N THR A 131 2.60 -6.35 -10.75
CA THR A 131 2.72 -5.08 -11.45
C THR A 131 3.78 -5.21 -12.54
N SER A 132 3.40 -4.96 -13.79
CA SER A 132 4.35 -4.94 -14.92
C SER A 132 5.33 -3.77 -14.77
N ASP A 133 6.45 -3.82 -15.50
CA ASP A 133 7.44 -2.72 -15.46
C ASP A 133 6.85 -1.39 -15.94
N ILE A 134 5.96 -1.41 -16.93
CA ILE A 134 5.25 -0.22 -17.40
C ILE A 134 4.37 0.36 -16.30
N GLN A 135 3.58 -0.48 -15.62
CA GLN A 135 2.74 -0.07 -14.50
C GLN A 135 3.58 0.45 -13.32
N ARG A 136 4.74 -0.15 -13.06
CA ARG A 136 5.68 0.30 -12.02
C ARG A 136 6.25 1.67 -12.34
N GLN A 137 6.64 1.91 -13.59
CA GLN A 137 7.11 3.23 -14.03
C GLN A 137 6.02 4.29 -13.90
N GLU A 138 4.78 3.98 -14.29
CA GLU A 138 3.63 4.89 -14.12
C GLU A 138 3.34 5.16 -12.63
N LEU A 139 3.39 4.14 -11.78
CA LEU A 139 3.26 4.31 -10.33
C LEU A 139 4.34 5.24 -9.80
N ASN A 140 5.61 4.99 -10.10
CA ASN A 140 6.73 5.81 -9.62
C ASN A 140 6.64 7.26 -10.09
N LYS A 141 6.20 7.48 -11.32
CA LYS A 141 6.05 8.82 -11.91
C LYS A 141 4.89 9.61 -11.30
N ARG A 142 3.79 8.93 -10.95
CA ARG A 142 2.53 9.56 -10.54
C ARG A 142 2.25 9.45 -9.04
N SER A 143 2.95 8.56 -8.34
CA SER A 143 2.72 8.33 -6.91
C SER A 143 2.95 9.59 -6.11
N ARG A 144 1.96 9.91 -5.29
CA ARG A 144 2.05 11.03 -4.38
C ARG A 144 3.00 10.70 -3.22
N ALA A 145 3.76 11.70 -2.79
CA ALA A 145 4.51 11.61 -1.55
C ALA A 145 3.58 11.60 -0.32
N GLU A 146 4.09 11.12 0.80
CA GLU A 146 3.42 11.17 2.08
C GLU A 146 3.16 12.64 2.49
N PHE A 147 2.01 12.87 3.12
CA PHE A 147 1.62 14.22 3.51
C PHE A 147 2.31 14.64 4.80
N GLU A 148 2.65 15.91 4.90
CA GLU A 148 3.09 16.50 6.15
C GLU A 148 1.95 16.48 7.20
N PRO A 149 2.31 16.41 8.51
CA PRO A 149 1.33 16.52 9.58
C PRO A 149 0.55 17.84 9.48
N SER A 150 -0.76 17.73 9.47
CA SER A 150 -1.63 18.90 9.48
C SER A 150 -3.05 18.52 9.94
N ASN A 151 -3.84 19.53 10.34
CA ASN A 151 -5.25 19.34 10.63
C ASN A 151 -6.08 18.90 9.40
N GLU A 152 -5.51 19.09 8.20
CA GLU A 152 -6.12 18.75 6.93
C GLU A 152 -5.74 17.37 6.42
N THR A 153 -4.84 16.66 7.11
CA THR A 153 -4.37 15.33 6.70
C THR A 153 -5.13 14.24 7.44
N THR A 154 -5.87 13.45 6.69
CA THR A 154 -6.47 12.19 7.16
C THR A 154 -5.60 11.02 6.74
N ALA A 155 -5.36 10.09 7.67
CA ALA A 155 -4.75 8.81 7.41
C ALA A 155 -5.77 7.68 7.63
N VAL A 156 -5.65 6.59 6.87
CA VAL A 156 -6.48 5.40 7.07
C VAL A 156 -5.60 4.16 7.00
N LEU A 157 -5.66 3.33 8.04
CA LEU A 157 -5.04 2.01 8.06
C LEU A 157 -6.13 0.96 7.83
N ILE A 158 -5.94 0.10 6.83
CA ILE A 158 -6.87 -0.97 6.48
C ILE A 158 -6.14 -2.31 6.57
N PRO A 159 -6.32 -3.07 7.66
CA PRO A 159 -5.93 -4.46 7.74
C PRO A 159 -6.84 -5.33 6.86
N ILE A 160 -6.22 -6.19 6.05
CA ILE A 160 -6.92 -7.04 5.08
C ILE A 160 -6.46 -8.48 5.28
N GLY A 161 -7.41 -9.38 5.50
CA GLY A 161 -7.21 -10.83 5.51
C GLY A 161 -7.89 -11.48 4.30
N LYS A 162 -7.17 -12.36 3.62
CA LYS A 162 -7.69 -13.11 2.48
C LYS A 162 -8.03 -14.54 2.86
N SER A 163 -9.00 -15.10 2.17
CA SER A 163 -9.46 -16.48 2.35
C SER A 163 -8.34 -17.50 2.10
N LEU A 164 -8.48 -18.66 2.68
CA LEU A 164 -7.60 -19.80 2.37
C LEU A 164 -7.63 -20.14 0.88
N THR A 165 -8.80 -20.03 0.26
CA THR A 165 -8.99 -20.27 -1.19
C THR A 165 -8.10 -19.35 -2.03
N TRP A 166 -7.94 -18.08 -1.66
CA TRP A 166 -7.00 -17.17 -2.33
C TRP A 166 -5.57 -17.71 -2.31
N TRP A 167 -5.14 -18.22 -1.17
CA TRP A 167 -3.77 -18.70 -1.00
C TRP A 167 -3.49 -20.03 -1.68
N GLN A 168 -4.54 -20.79 -2.00
CA GLN A 168 -4.48 -22.03 -2.78
C GLN A 168 -4.44 -21.80 -4.30
N LEU A 169 -4.82 -20.61 -4.78
CA LEU A 169 -4.71 -20.26 -6.18
C LEU A 169 -3.25 -20.28 -6.65
N ALA A 170 -3.01 -20.75 -7.88
CA ALA A 170 -1.74 -20.59 -8.54
C ALA A 170 -1.40 -19.12 -8.77
N GLN A 171 -0.11 -18.79 -8.98
CA GLN A 171 0.33 -17.41 -9.09
C GLN A 171 -0.32 -16.68 -10.28
N ASP A 172 -0.40 -17.31 -11.43
CA ASP A 172 -1.05 -16.80 -12.63
C ASP A 172 -2.54 -16.53 -12.44
N GLN A 173 -3.23 -17.38 -11.68
CA GLN A 173 -4.63 -17.19 -11.32
C GLN A 173 -4.80 -15.96 -10.42
N ARG A 174 -3.93 -15.78 -9.42
CA ARG A 174 -3.95 -14.57 -8.56
C ARG A 174 -3.64 -13.31 -9.37
N GLU A 175 -2.63 -13.37 -10.25
CA GLU A 175 -2.26 -12.25 -11.12
C GLU A 175 -3.41 -11.83 -12.03
N ALA A 176 -4.15 -12.78 -12.58
CA ALA A 176 -5.31 -12.50 -13.43
C ALA A 176 -6.38 -11.62 -12.75
N HIS A 177 -6.52 -11.68 -11.42
CA HIS A 177 -7.44 -10.83 -10.67
C HIS A 177 -6.97 -9.37 -10.54
N PHE A 178 -5.66 -9.11 -10.68
CA PHE A 178 -5.11 -7.76 -10.60
C PHE A 178 -5.16 -7.03 -11.94
N GLN A 179 -5.14 -7.77 -13.04
CA GLN A 179 -5.02 -7.20 -14.39
C GLN A 179 -6.39 -6.86 -14.97
N THR A 180 -6.40 -5.84 -15.84
CA THR A 180 -7.60 -5.50 -16.62
C THR A 180 -7.92 -6.62 -17.60
N SER A 181 -9.19 -6.96 -17.72
CA SER A 181 -9.71 -7.90 -18.70
C SER A 181 -10.93 -7.31 -19.42
N CYS A 182 -11.49 -8.04 -20.39
CA CYS A 182 -12.74 -7.64 -21.02
C CYS A 182 -13.96 -7.67 -20.07
N LYS A 183 -13.82 -8.28 -18.89
CA LYS A 183 -14.90 -8.43 -17.91
C LYS A 183 -14.82 -7.44 -16.75
N TYR A 184 -13.62 -7.03 -16.37
CA TYR A 184 -13.41 -6.18 -15.19
C TYR A 184 -12.18 -5.27 -15.32
N LYS A 185 -12.15 -4.22 -14.51
CA LYS A 185 -11.10 -3.20 -14.52
C LYS A 185 -9.80 -3.69 -13.87
N GLY A 186 -9.93 -4.53 -12.84
CA GLY A 186 -8.81 -5.07 -12.07
C GLY A 186 -8.22 -4.09 -11.06
N HIS A 187 -7.63 -4.62 -9.99
CA HIS A 187 -7.09 -3.86 -8.87
C HIS A 187 -6.06 -2.79 -9.30
N THR A 188 -5.12 -3.18 -10.16
CA THR A 188 -4.01 -2.30 -10.56
C THR A 188 -4.52 -1.05 -11.28
N THR A 189 -5.44 -1.21 -12.22
CA THR A 189 -6.01 -0.09 -12.99
C THR A 189 -6.88 0.81 -12.12
N ILE A 190 -7.63 0.23 -11.17
CA ILE A 190 -8.38 1.01 -10.18
C ILE A 190 -7.40 1.85 -9.36
N GLY A 191 -6.37 1.26 -8.79
CA GLY A 191 -5.38 1.96 -7.99
C GLY A 191 -4.68 3.11 -8.74
N LEU A 192 -4.27 2.87 -9.99
CA LEU A 192 -3.64 3.87 -10.85
C LEU A 192 -4.54 5.09 -11.12
N SER A 193 -5.86 4.93 -11.07
CA SER A 193 -6.80 6.04 -11.28
C SER A 193 -6.81 7.08 -10.15
N TYR A 194 -6.22 6.75 -8.98
CA TYR A 194 -6.24 7.60 -7.78
C TYR A 194 -4.84 7.89 -7.21
N VAL A 195 -3.79 7.38 -7.81
CA VAL A 195 -2.41 7.41 -7.27
C VAL A 195 -1.84 8.82 -7.09
N ASP A 196 -2.34 9.79 -7.83
CA ASP A 196 -1.97 11.21 -7.76
C ASP A 196 -2.73 12.02 -6.69
N ARG A 197 -3.81 11.44 -6.15
CA ARG A 197 -4.70 12.11 -5.17
C ARG A 197 -4.57 11.56 -3.76
N VAL A 198 -4.21 10.28 -3.64
CA VAL A 198 -4.12 9.55 -2.39
C VAL A 198 -2.75 8.90 -2.29
N PHE A 199 -2.00 9.19 -1.23
CA PHE A 199 -0.81 8.41 -0.90
C PHE A 199 -1.21 7.02 -0.46
N ARG A 200 -0.49 6.00 -0.91
CA ARG A 200 -0.74 4.60 -0.53
C ARG A 200 0.58 3.88 -0.26
N LYS A 201 0.60 3.10 0.81
CA LYS A 201 1.69 2.16 1.11
C LYS A 201 1.12 0.82 1.52
N LEU A 202 1.65 -0.26 0.94
CA LEU A 202 1.22 -1.63 1.21
C LEU A 202 2.32 -2.36 1.97
N TYR A 203 1.94 -3.01 3.07
CA TYR A 203 2.81 -3.86 3.86
C TYR A 203 2.23 -5.27 3.91
N HIS A 204 3.11 -6.26 3.80
CA HIS A 204 2.80 -7.67 3.95
C HIS A 204 2.98 -8.08 5.40
N SER A 205 2.05 -8.84 5.94
CA SER A 205 2.04 -9.27 7.34
C SER A 205 2.05 -10.78 7.51
N ARG A 206 1.59 -11.53 6.51
CA ARG A 206 1.37 -12.97 6.58
C ARG A 206 2.57 -13.81 7.03
N TYR A 207 3.77 -13.48 6.58
CA TYR A 207 4.96 -14.33 6.79
C TYR A 207 6.04 -13.69 7.65
N ILE A 208 5.71 -12.71 8.47
CA ILE A 208 6.70 -11.99 9.28
C ILE A 208 6.79 -12.44 10.73
N GLY A 209 6.24 -13.61 11.06
CA GLY A 209 6.44 -14.27 12.35
C GLY A 209 5.42 -13.95 13.44
N ALA A 210 4.37 -13.18 13.15
CA ALA A 210 3.26 -12.98 14.09
C ALA A 210 2.00 -13.64 13.55
N SER A 211 1.25 -14.33 14.41
CA SER A 211 -0.10 -14.82 14.08
C SER A 211 -1.06 -13.64 14.08
N ALA A 212 -1.07 -12.88 12.99
CA ALA A 212 -2.03 -11.80 12.79
C ALA A 212 -3.24 -12.31 12.01
N PRO A 213 -4.46 -11.84 12.32
CA PRO A 213 -5.67 -12.23 11.59
C PRO A 213 -5.75 -11.59 10.19
N TYR A 214 -4.77 -10.80 9.79
CA TYR A 214 -4.68 -10.12 8.50
C TYR A 214 -3.39 -10.52 7.76
N ASP A 215 -3.44 -10.46 6.44
CA ASP A 215 -2.32 -10.75 5.54
C ASP A 215 -1.59 -9.49 5.09
N PHE A 216 -2.32 -8.38 5.04
CA PHE A 216 -1.84 -7.09 4.52
C PHE A 216 -2.29 -5.95 5.41
N LEU A 217 -1.46 -4.91 5.45
CA LEU A 217 -1.82 -3.59 5.94
C LEU A 217 -1.73 -2.62 4.77
N THR A 218 -2.84 -2.02 4.39
CA THR A 218 -2.83 -0.93 3.42
C THR A 218 -2.98 0.39 4.17
N TYR A 219 -2.01 1.24 4.01
CA TYR A 219 -1.98 2.56 4.63
C TYR A 219 -2.19 3.64 3.58
N PHE A 220 -3.05 4.59 3.88
CA PHE A 220 -3.39 5.71 3.02
C PHE A 220 -3.24 7.04 3.75
N GLU A 221 -2.86 8.10 3.01
CA GLU A 221 -2.99 9.49 3.45
C GLU A 221 -3.60 10.33 2.33
N PHE A 222 -4.42 11.28 2.70
CA PHE A 222 -5.00 12.27 1.80
C PHE A 222 -5.43 13.53 2.55
N ASN A 223 -5.54 14.62 1.80
CA ASN A 223 -6.13 15.85 2.32
C ASN A 223 -7.65 15.71 2.48
N ASN A 224 -8.23 16.33 3.49
CA ASN A 224 -9.66 16.22 3.82
C ASN A 224 -10.58 16.54 2.63
N HIS A 225 -10.19 17.47 1.76
CA HIS A 225 -10.93 17.78 0.53
C HIS A 225 -10.90 16.65 -0.53
N LYS A 226 -10.05 15.64 -0.34
CA LYS A 226 -9.95 14.43 -1.18
C LYS A 226 -10.61 13.20 -0.56
N ARG A 227 -11.36 13.38 0.52
CA ARG A 227 -12.08 12.29 1.21
C ARG A 227 -13.02 11.53 0.27
N ASP A 228 -13.72 12.23 -0.62
CA ASP A 228 -14.63 11.60 -1.56
C ASP A 228 -13.90 10.82 -2.64
N ASP A 229 -12.77 11.30 -3.15
CA ASP A 229 -11.89 10.55 -4.04
C ASP A 229 -11.44 9.23 -3.38
N PHE A 230 -11.06 9.27 -2.09
CA PHE A 230 -10.67 8.08 -1.34
C PHE A 230 -11.84 7.10 -1.15
N LYS A 231 -13.03 7.58 -0.81
CA LYS A 231 -14.23 6.73 -0.73
C LYS A 231 -14.60 6.10 -2.06
N MET A 232 -14.44 6.84 -3.18
CA MET A 232 -14.66 6.30 -4.53
C MET A 232 -13.65 5.20 -4.85
N LEU A 233 -12.37 5.38 -4.51
CA LEU A 233 -11.34 4.35 -4.64
C LEU A 233 -11.75 3.06 -3.90
N LEU A 234 -12.17 3.18 -2.63
CA LEU A 234 -12.59 2.01 -1.84
C LEU A 234 -13.83 1.33 -2.43
N ASN A 235 -14.81 2.11 -2.88
CA ASN A 235 -16.02 1.56 -3.50
C ASN A 235 -15.68 0.79 -4.79
N GLU A 236 -14.79 1.31 -5.64
CA GLU A 236 -14.36 0.60 -6.85
C GLU A 236 -13.56 -0.66 -6.53
N LEU A 237 -12.69 -0.63 -5.50
CA LEU A 237 -11.93 -1.80 -5.06
C LEU A 237 -12.83 -2.91 -4.48
N ARG A 238 -13.92 -2.53 -3.80
CA ARG A 238 -14.88 -3.43 -3.15
C ARG A 238 -15.95 -3.96 -4.11
N ASP A 239 -16.12 -3.34 -5.26
CA ASP A 239 -17.02 -3.81 -6.30
C ASP A 239 -16.44 -5.05 -7.00
N THR A 240 -16.92 -6.23 -6.63
CA THR A 240 -16.44 -7.51 -7.17
C THR A 240 -16.69 -7.68 -8.66
N SER A 241 -17.60 -6.91 -9.25
CA SER A 241 -17.80 -6.86 -10.70
C SER A 241 -16.69 -6.13 -11.44
N ARG A 242 -16.00 -5.22 -10.75
CA ARG A 242 -14.84 -4.45 -11.25
C ARG A 242 -13.52 -5.00 -10.78
N ASN A 243 -13.48 -5.52 -9.56
CA ASN A 243 -12.32 -6.06 -8.89
C ASN A 243 -12.62 -7.43 -8.28
N PRO A 244 -12.55 -8.52 -9.04
CA PRO A 244 -12.90 -9.86 -8.58
C PRO A 244 -12.02 -10.37 -7.44
N GLU A 245 -10.84 -9.80 -7.22
CA GLU A 245 -9.96 -10.09 -6.08
C GLU A 245 -10.69 -9.90 -4.74
N TRP A 246 -11.61 -8.92 -4.67
CA TRP A 246 -12.30 -8.59 -3.42
C TRP A 246 -13.25 -9.69 -2.93
N SER A 247 -13.68 -10.62 -3.81
CA SER A 247 -14.47 -11.80 -3.40
C SER A 247 -13.71 -12.77 -2.49
N TYR A 248 -12.40 -12.63 -2.38
CA TYR A 248 -11.54 -13.44 -1.51
C TYR A 248 -11.20 -12.75 -0.18
N ILE A 249 -11.77 -11.59 0.12
CA ILE A 249 -11.52 -10.90 1.39
C ILE A 249 -12.43 -11.49 2.47
N GLU A 250 -11.84 -11.90 3.60
CA GLU A 250 -12.53 -12.42 4.79
C GLU A 250 -12.43 -11.49 6.00
N LEU A 251 -11.47 -10.57 5.97
CA LEU A 251 -11.31 -9.56 7.00
C LEU A 251 -10.96 -8.22 6.35
N GLU A 252 -11.72 -7.19 6.70
CA GLU A 252 -11.44 -5.80 6.33
C GLU A 252 -12.09 -4.87 7.33
N TYR A 253 -11.32 -3.96 7.88
CA TYR A 253 -11.84 -2.83 8.66
C TYR A 253 -10.95 -1.61 8.45
N GLU A 254 -11.50 -0.43 8.66
CA GLU A 254 -10.83 0.84 8.45
C GLU A 254 -10.57 1.50 9.80
N ILE A 255 -9.35 1.94 10.05
CA ILE A 255 -8.98 2.77 11.18
C ILE A 255 -8.68 4.15 10.64
N TRP A 256 -9.63 5.06 10.80
CA TRP A 256 -9.51 6.44 10.37
C TRP A 256 -8.79 7.27 11.42
N MET A 257 -7.78 8.01 11.01
CA MET A 257 -6.88 8.71 11.90
C MET A 257 -6.61 10.12 11.41
N LYS A 258 -6.39 11.03 12.36
CA LYS A 258 -5.84 12.35 12.11
C LYS A 258 -4.35 12.30 12.36
N LYS A 259 -3.56 12.79 11.43
CA LYS A 259 -2.10 12.92 11.58
C LYS A 259 -1.80 14.15 12.44
N ILE A 260 -1.05 13.96 13.52
CA ILE A 260 -0.76 15.02 14.51
C ILE A 260 0.72 15.38 14.57
N GLU A 261 1.61 14.42 14.27
CA GLU A 261 3.07 14.62 14.15
C GLU A 261 3.67 13.67 13.13
#